data_8cdfd53476a1c6734d3a164db02d5b75
#
_entry.id   8cdfd53476a1c6734d3a164db02d5b75
#
_cell.length_a   1.000
_cell.length_b   1.000
_cell.length_c   1.000
_cell.angle_alpha   90.00
_cell.angle_beta   90.00
_cell.angle_gamma   90.00
#
_symmetry.space_group_name_H-M   'P 1'
#
loop_
_entity.id
_entity.type
_entity.pdbx_description
1 polymer ?
#
loop_
_entity_poly.entity_id
_entity_poly.type
_entity_poly.pdbx_seq_one_letter_code
_entity_poly.pdbx_strand_id
1 'polypeptide(L)'
;MLQFTIPGDYKSLLTLRETEVAIKKVKDFFERQLAVELNLTRVSAPIFVPSNSGLNDNLNGCERPVSFDVYSGEQLEIVHSLAKWKRMALKTYKFNLHEGLYTDMNAIRRDEELDNIHSMFVDQWDWERIIDKSERNEYTLKKTVKSIYRALRHTEIYIASEYPFVGKILPEEIEFVTSQELEDKYPNLSPKEREYAICKEKKAVFLMQIGGTLNSGEKHDGRAPDYDDWTLNGDILVYYPILDIALELSSMGIRVDEEAMKKQLALSGCEERASLPFHRSLLAGELPYTIGGGIGQSRMCMFFLRKAHIGEVQSSFWSEKDHKFCEEKGINIL
;
A
#
# COMPACT_ATOMS: atom_id res chain seq x y z
N MET A 1 -2.17 25.99 -0.24
CA MET A 1 -2.79 26.06 -1.60
C MET A 1 -3.61 24.80 -1.78
N LEU A 2 -4.71 24.80 -2.54
CA LEU A 2 -5.35 23.53 -2.92
C LEU A 2 -4.38 22.77 -3.83
N GLN A 3 -4.09 21.52 -3.48
CA GLN A 3 -3.21 20.65 -4.28
C GLN A 3 -4.00 19.77 -5.26
N PHE A 4 -5.31 20.03 -5.42
CA PHE A 4 -6.18 19.25 -6.30
C PHE A 4 -6.08 19.75 -7.75
N THR A 5 -5.89 18.82 -8.66
CA THR A 5 -5.93 19.06 -10.10
C THR A 5 -7.03 18.21 -10.71
N ILE A 6 -8.06 18.83 -11.25
CA ILE A 6 -9.16 18.13 -11.94
C ILE A 6 -9.08 18.46 -13.43
N PRO A 7 -9.01 17.45 -14.31
CA PRO A 7 -9.05 17.69 -15.75
C PRO A 7 -10.31 18.46 -16.14
N GLY A 8 -10.18 19.43 -17.04
CA GLY A 8 -11.27 20.35 -17.38
C GLY A 8 -12.46 19.68 -18.08
N ASP A 9 -12.25 18.53 -18.67
CA ASP A 9 -13.24 17.68 -19.32
C ASP A 9 -13.73 16.50 -18.47
N TYR A 10 -13.22 16.38 -17.23
CA TYR A 10 -13.61 15.27 -16.36
C TYR A 10 -15.10 15.33 -16.00
N LYS A 11 -15.74 14.18 -16.14
CA LYS A 11 -17.10 13.92 -15.65
C LYS A 11 -17.14 12.54 -15.03
N SER A 12 -17.70 12.44 -13.83
CA SER A 12 -17.95 11.13 -13.22
C SER A 12 -18.84 10.30 -14.12
N LEU A 13 -18.41 9.07 -14.42
CA LEU A 13 -19.13 8.12 -15.26
C LEU A 13 -20.34 7.47 -14.53
N LEU A 14 -20.39 7.62 -13.22
CA LEU A 14 -21.40 7.03 -12.33
C LEU A 14 -22.00 8.13 -11.46
N THR A 15 -23.28 8.05 -11.20
CA THR A 15 -23.93 8.84 -10.16
C THR A 15 -23.39 8.47 -8.77
N LEU A 16 -23.64 9.29 -7.76
CA LEU A 16 -23.21 9.01 -6.39
C LEU A 16 -23.65 7.63 -5.90
N ARG A 17 -24.94 7.31 -6.06
CA ARG A 17 -25.49 6.02 -5.65
C ARG A 17 -24.91 4.83 -6.44
N GLU A 18 -24.70 4.98 -7.73
CA GLU A 18 -24.07 3.93 -8.56
C GLU A 18 -22.62 3.74 -8.15
N THR A 19 -21.90 4.83 -7.78
CA THR A 19 -20.54 4.77 -7.26
C THR A 19 -20.48 3.94 -5.98
N GLU A 20 -21.37 4.15 -5.02
CA GLU A 20 -21.43 3.35 -3.78
C GLU A 20 -21.66 1.86 -4.06
N VAL A 21 -22.56 1.53 -4.99
CA VAL A 21 -22.77 0.14 -5.42
C VAL A 21 -21.54 -0.43 -6.10
N ALA A 22 -20.86 0.37 -6.94
CA ALA A 22 -19.68 -0.07 -7.66
C ALA A 22 -18.47 -0.27 -6.73
N ILE A 23 -18.29 0.59 -5.71
CA ILE A 23 -17.26 0.42 -4.65
C ILE A 23 -17.42 -0.96 -4.01
N LYS A 24 -18.63 -1.34 -3.61
CA LYS A 24 -18.88 -2.66 -3.00
C LYS A 24 -18.53 -3.80 -3.96
N LYS A 25 -18.87 -3.68 -5.24
CA LYS A 25 -18.53 -4.69 -6.27
C LYS A 25 -17.03 -4.83 -6.45
N VAL A 26 -16.29 -3.73 -6.54
CA VAL A 26 -14.82 -3.73 -6.64
C VAL A 26 -14.21 -4.44 -5.42
N LYS A 27 -14.60 -4.01 -4.22
CA LYS A 27 -14.04 -4.52 -2.96
C LYS A 27 -14.32 -6.01 -2.79
N ASP A 28 -15.57 -6.46 -2.94
CA ASP A 28 -15.95 -7.87 -2.76
C ASP A 28 -15.29 -8.80 -3.78
N PHE A 29 -15.17 -8.36 -5.02
CA PHE A 29 -14.58 -9.19 -6.05
C PHE A 29 -13.07 -9.32 -5.85
N PHE A 30 -12.39 -8.19 -5.66
CA PHE A 30 -10.93 -8.18 -5.51
C PHE A 30 -10.46 -8.96 -4.28
N GLU A 31 -11.07 -8.76 -3.10
CA GLU A 31 -10.65 -9.46 -1.88
C GLU A 31 -10.74 -10.98 -2.00
N ARG A 32 -11.79 -11.48 -2.68
CA ARG A 32 -11.93 -12.92 -2.94
C ARG A 32 -10.87 -13.44 -3.92
N GLN A 33 -10.58 -12.68 -4.98
CA GLN A 33 -9.51 -13.04 -5.93
C GLN A 33 -8.15 -13.05 -5.23
N LEU A 34 -7.84 -12.04 -4.41
CA LEU A 34 -6.61 -11.95 -3.65
C LEU A 34 -6.47 -13.14 -2.69
N ALA A 35 -7.54 -13.47 -1.95
CA ALA A 35 -7.56 -14.59 -1.02
C ALA A 35 -7.28 -15.94 -1.71
N VAL A 36 -7.87 -16.17 -2.88
CA VAL A 36 -7.63 -17.38 -3.68
C VAL A 36 -6.20 -17.43 -4.23
N GLU A 37 -5.72 -16.34 -4.83
CA GLU A 37 -4.39 -16.27 -5.47
C GLU A 37 -3.24 -16.46 -4.48
N LEU A 38 -3.40 -16.02 -3.25
CA LEU A 38 -2.36 -16.06 -2.23
C LEU A 38 -2.61 -17.05 -1.09
N ASN A 39 -3.70 -17.82 -1.11
CA ASN A 39 -4.12 -18.73 -0.03
C ASN A 39 -4.25 -18.01 1.32
N LEU A 40 -5.13 -17.00 1.37
CA LEU A 40 -5.32 -16.15 2.54
C LEU A 40 -6.65 -16.42 3.23
N THR A 41 -6.63 -16.36 4.57
CA THR A 41 -7.82 -16.35 5.42
C THR A 41 -8.07 -14.93 5.94
N ARG A 42 -9.30 -14.44 5.84
CA ARG A 42 -9.67 -13.15 6.43
C ARG A 42 -9.67 -13.25 7.96
N VAL A 43 -9.02 -12.31 8.63
CA VAL A 43 -9.00 -12.19 10.09
C VAL A 43 -9.40 -10.79 10.54
N SER A 44 -9.83 -10.67 11.80
CA SER A 44 -10.04 -9.36 12.43
C SER A 44 -8.70 -8.80 12.92
N ALA A 45 -8.51 -7.50 12.77
CA ALA A 45 -7.30 -6.81 13.20
C ALA A 45 -7.64 -5.62 14.11
N PRO A 46 -6.71 -5.19 14.97
CA PRO A 46 -6.89 -4.00 15.79
C PRO A 46 -6.80 -2.73 14.93
N ILE A 47 -7.55 -1.71 15.32
CA ILE A 47 -7.42 -0.35 14.76
C ILE A 47 -6.44 0.50 15.59
N PHE A 48 -6.02 0.02 16.75
CA PHE A 48 -5.03 0.66 17.62
C PHE A 48 -4.20 -0.39 18.35
N VAL A 49 -2.99 -0.03 18.74
CA VAL A 49 -2.02 -0.88 19.45
C VAL A 49 -1.39 -0.10 20.61
N PRO A 50 -0.84 -0.79 21.63
CA PRO A 50 -0.06 -0.11 22.68
C PRO A 50 1.16 0.59 22.07
N SER A 51 1.40 1.84 22.46
CA SER A 51 2.49 2.67 21.91
C SER A 51 3.88 2.08 22.12
N ASN A 52 4.06 1.29 23.20
CA ASN A 52 5.33 0.64 23.54
C ASN A 52 5.49 -0.78 22.98
N SER A 53 4.57 -1.25 22.15
CA SER A 53 4.58 -2.61 21.58
C SER A 53 5.61 -2.81 20.47
N GLY A 54 5.98 -1.74 19.78
CA GLY A 54 6.75 -1.79 18.54
C GLY A 54 5.96 -2.28 17.32
N LEU A 55 4.63 -2.40 17.45
CA LEU A 55 3.77 -2.92 16.37
C LEU A 55 3.32 -1.84 15.39
N ASN A 56 3.21 -0.57 15.85
CA ASN A 56 2.83 0.50 14.94
C ASN A 56 3.95 0.81 13.95
N ASP A 57 3.56 1.35 12.81
CA ASP A 57 4.47 1.79 11.76
C ASP A 57 4.81 3.27 11.97
N ASN A 58 6.08 3.61 11.91
CA ASN A 58 6.52 5.00 11.96
C ASN A 58 6.64 5.61 10.56
N LEU A 59 6.18 4.91 9.53
CA LEU A 59 6.29 5.31 8.12
C LEU A 59 7.72 5.75 7.77
N ASN A 60 7.90 7.02 7.42
CA ASN A 60 9.23 7.59 7.16
C ASN A 60 9.97 8.04 8.44
N GLY A 61 9.33 7.88 9.62
CA GLY A 61 9.89 8.25 10.92
C GLY A 61 9.57 9.67 11.38
N CYS A 62 8.83 10.43 10.60
CA CYS A 62 8.43 11.81 10.90
C CYS A 62 6.95 11.94 11.27
N GLU A 63 6.12 11.03 10.82
CA GLU A 63 4.68 11.06 10.98
C GLU A 63 4.28 10.72 12.41
N ARG A 64 3.40 11.56 12.97
CA ARG A 64 2.91 11.40 14.33
C ARG A 64 1.66 10.53 14.35
N PRO A 65 1.60 9.45 15.15
CA PRO A 65 0.36 8.69 15.30
C PRO A 65 -0.71 9.51 16.05
N VAL A 66 -1.97 9.18 15.81
CA VAL A 66 -3.06 9.61 16.69
C VAL A 66 -3.02 8.73 17.95
N SER A 67 -2.67 9.31 19.08
CA SER A 67 -2.55 8.62 20.37
C SER A 67 -3.63 9.08 21.33
N PHE A 68 -4.02 8.19 22.24
CA PHE A 68 -4.99 8.43 23.30
C PHE A 68 -4.71 7.51 24.49
N ASP A 69 -5.16 7.92 25.66
CA ASP A 69 -5.13 7.11 26.87
C ASP A 69 -6.47 6.41 27.10
N VAL A 70 -6.42 5.25 27.73
CA VAL A 70 -7.61 4.52 28.16
C VAL A 70 -7.77 4.58 29.68
N TYR A 71 -8.94 4.18 30.18
CA TYR A 71 -9.28 4.26 31.62
C TYR A 71 -8.24 3.61 32.55
N SER A 72 -7.57 2.55 32.10
CA SER A 72 -6.48 1.88 32.84
C SER A 72 -5.16 2.65 32.85
N GLY A 73 -5.04 3.74 32.08
CA GLY A 73 -3.85 4.60 32.00
C GLY A 73 -2.84 4.20 30.92
N GLU A 74 -3.10 3.12 30.16
CA GLU A 74 -2.25 2.77 29.02
C GLU A 74 -2.42 3.76 27.88
N GLN A 75 -1.29 4.00 27.18
CA GLN A 75 -1.26 4.81 25.95
C GLN A 75 -1.40 3.91 24.73
N LEU A 76 -2.36 4.23 23.87
CA LEU A 76 -2.65 3.54 22.63
C LEU A 76 -2.44 4.47 21.44
N GLU A 77 -2.15 3.89 20.31
CA GLU A 77 -1.99 4.58 19.03
C GLU A 77 -2.85 3.94 17.95
N ILE A 78 -3.58 4.76 17.18
CA ILE A 78 -4.23 4.29 15.97
C ILE A 78 -3.13 3.87 14.99
N VAL A 79 -3.30 2.71 14.35
CA VAL A 79 -2.30 2.15 13.45
C VAL A 79 -2.07 3.02 12.21
N HIS A 80 -0.82 3.11 11.75
CA HIS A 80 -0.46 3.61 10.43
C HIS A 80 -0.38 2.48 9.39
N SER A 81 0.00 1.29 9.83
CA SER A 81 -0.06 0.04 9.08
C SER A 81 -0.11 -1.16 10.03
N LEU A 82 -0.47 -2.34 9.52
CA LEU A 82 -0.49 -3.59 10.28
C LEU A 82 0.67 -4.52 9.90
N ALA A 83 1.71 -4.02 9.21
CA ALA A 83 2.80 -4.84 8.69
C ALA A 83 3.43 -5.75 9.76
N LYS A 84 3.75 -5.20 10.92
CA LYS A 84 4.36 -5.94 12.03
C LYS A 84 3.34 -6.82 12.80
N TRP A 85 2.13 -6.31 12.99
CA TRP A 85 1.06 -7.05 13.65
C TRP A 85 0.67 -8.33 12.90
N LYS A 86 0.56 -8.28 11.58
CA LYS A 86 0.19 -9.43 10.75
C LYS A 86 1.14 -10.61 10.96
N ARG A 87 2.45 -10.34 11.00
CA ARG A 87 3.47 -11.37 11.25
C ARG A 87 3.33 -12.02 12.63
N MET A 88 3.02 -11.22 13.66
CA MET A 88 2.70 -11.72 15.00
C MET A 88 1.41 -12.56 14.99
N ALA A 89 0.38 -12.09 14.28
CA ALA A 89 -0.90 -12.79 14.17
C ALA A 89 -0.76 -14.18 13.50
N LEU A 90 0.06 -14.33 12.46
CA LEU A 90 0.35 -15.62 11.84
C LEU A 90 0.92 -16.63 12.83
N LYS A 91 1.87 -16.21 13.69
CA LYS A 91 2.39 -17.04 14.79
C LYS A 91 1.29 -17.40 15.79
N THR A 92 0.56 -16.38 16.26
CA THR A 92 -0.46 -16.53 17.31
C THR A 92 -1.60 -17.45 16.88
N TYR A 93 -2.04 -17.31 15.63
CA TYR A 93 -3.13 -18.12 15.06
C TYR A 93 -2.65 -19.45 14.47
N LYS A 94 -1.35 -19.75 14.56
CA LYS A 94 -0.73 -21.01 14.13
C LYS A 94 -0.98 -21.35 12.66
N PHE A 95 -0.79 -20.38 11.79
CA PHE A 95 -0.81 -20.61 10.35
C PHE A 95 0.35 -21.49 9.91
N ASN A 96 0.12 -22.32 8.89
CA ASN A 96 1.12 -23.21 8.32
C ASN A 96 1.92 -22.55 7.20
N LEU A 97 2.97 -23.24 6.76
CA LEU A 97 3.76 -22.82 5.59
C LEU A 97 2.85 -22.65 4.36
N HIS A 98 3.03 -21.55 3.63
CA HIS A 98 2.26 -21.16 2.45
C HIS A 98 0.77 -20.81 2.71
N GLU A 99 0.37 -20.73 3.96
CA GLU A 99 -0.89 -20.12 4.37
C GLU A 99 -0.66 -18.65 4.76
N GLY A 100 -1.70 -17.85 4.67
CA GLY A 100 -1.63 -16.44 5.03
C GLY A 100 -2.96 -15.88 5.53
N LEU A 101 -2.89 -14.64 5.96
CA LEU A 101 -4.05 -13.87 6.38
C LEU A 101 -4.19 -12.58 5.58
N TYR A 102 -5.40 -12.05 5.52
CA TYR A 102 -5.64 -10.66 5.17
C TYR A 102 -6.67 -10.04 6.11
N THR A 103 -6.68 -8.73 6.15
CA THR A 103 -7.63 -7.96 6.97
C THR A 103 -7.94 -6.64 6.31
N ASP A 104 -9.09 -6.06 6.67
CA ASP A 104 -9.41 -4.68 6.35
C ASP A 104 -8.73 -3.77 7.37
N MET A 105 -7.63 -3.15 6.98
CA MET A 105 -6.91 -2.18 7.78
C MET A 105 -7.50 -0.80 7.58
N ASN A 106 -7.76 -0.10 8.68
CA ASN A 106 -8.15 1.30 8.69
C ASN A 106 -7.12 2.08 9.50
N ALA A 107 -6.53 3.09 8.90
CA ALA A 107 -5.50 3.92 9.50
C ALA A 107 -5.87 5.40 9.44
N ILE A 108 -5.33 6.19 10.38
CA ILE A 108 -5.43 7.65 10.35
C ILE A 108 -4.01 8.21 10.28
N ARG A 109 -3.72 8.90 9.18
CA ARG A 109 -2.48 9.63 8.97
C ARG A 109 -2.73 11.11 9.17
N ARG A 110 -2.60 11.56 10.41
CA ARG A 110 -2.97 12.93 10.82
C ARG A 110 -2.16 14.05 10.16
N ASP A 111 -0.96 13.74 9.70
CA ASP A 111 -0.04 14.70 9.09
C ASP A 111 0.01 14.55 7.56
N GLU A 112 -0.95 13.82 6.94
CA GLU A 112 -1.01 13.62 5.50
C GLU A 112 -1.34 14.91 4.76
N GLU A 113 -0.60 15.21 3.70
CA GLU A 113 -0.93 16.29 2.76
C GLU A 113 -2.02 15.81 1.81
N LEU A 114 -3.19 16.46 1.89
CA LEU A 114 -4.35 16.05 1.10
C LEU A 114 -4.22 16.49 -0.34
N ASP A 115 -4.43 15.56 -1.27
CA ASP A 115 -4.46 15.80 -2.70
C ASP A 115 -5.50 14.89 -3.40
N ASN A 116 -5.41 14.73 -4.71
CA ASN A 116 -6.35 13.90 -5.48
C ASN A 116 -6.38 12.43 -5.02
N ILE A 117 -5.26 11.90 -4.50
CA ILE A 117 -5.06 10.48 -4.20
C ILE A 117 -4.69 10.21 -2.74
N HIS A 118 -4.54 11.26 -1.93
CA HIS A 118 -4.22 11.17 -0.50
C HIS A 118 -5.33 11.74 0.37
N SER A 119 -5.66 11.00 1.43
CA SER A 119 -6.65 11.35 2.46
C SER A 119 -6.07 10.99 3.82
N MET A 120 -6.52 11.66 4.89
CA MET A 120 -6.13 11.28 6.26
C MET A 120 -6.60 9.87 6.63
N PHE A 121 -7.70 9.40 6.07
CA PHE A 121 -8.17 8.04 6.25
C PHE A 121 -7.58 7.13 5.19
N VAL A 122 -6.91 6.07 5.61
CA VAL A 122 -6.29 5.06 4.72
C VAL A 122 -6.93 3.71 4.98
N ASP A 123 -7.49 3.11 3.93
CA ASP A 123 -8.07 1.77 3.95
C ASP A 123 -7.27 0.84 3.03
N GLN A 124 -6.86 -0.32 3.57
CA GLN A 124 -6.07 -1.30 2.82
C GLN A 124 -6.60 -2.71 3.05
N TRP A 125 -6.45 -3.58 2.05
CA TRP A 125 -6.32 -5.01 2.32
C TRP A 125 -4.88 -5.26 2.71
N ASP A 126 -4.65 -5.40 3.99
CA ASP A 126 -3.36 -5.76 4.55
C ASP A 126 -3.25 -7.28 4.59
N TRP A 127 -2.26 -7.83 3.92
CA TRP A 127 -2.06 -9.28 3.80
C TRP A 127 -0.65 -9.71 4.20
N GLU A 128 -0.50 -10.97 4.64
CA GLU A 128 0.76 -11.56 5.03
C GLU A 128 0.69 -13.07 4.85
N ARG A 129 1.73 -13.70 4.27
CA ARG A 129 1.80 -15.13 4.02
C ARG A 129 3.13 -15.70 4.50
N ILE A 130 3.11 -16.90 5.12
CA ILE A 130 4.30 -17.62 5.56
C ILE A 130 5.01 -18.22 4.34
N ILE A 131 6.33 -18.03 4.29
CA ILE A 131 7.24 -18.62 3.30
C ILE A 131 8.36 -19.38 4.00
N ASP A 132 9.01 -20.30 3.29
CA ASP A 132 10.23 -20.93 3.79
C ASP A 132 11.41 -19.94 3.75
N LYS A 133 12.41 -20.13 4.60
CA LYS A 133 13.62 -19.29 4.60
C LYS A 133 14.32 -19.30 3.24
N SER A 134 14.35 -20.42 2.55
CA SER A 134 14.94 -20.57 1.20
C SER A 134 14.17 -19.84 0.11
N GLU A 135 12.92 -19.47 0.38
CA GLU A 135 12.06 -18.70 -0.54
C GLU A 135 12.25 -17.18 -0.39
N ARG A 136 13.13 -16.72 0.49
CA ARG A 136 13.52 -15.31 0.61
C ARG A 136 14.41 -14.91 -0.57
N ASN A 137 13.79 -14.71 -1.74
CA ASN A 137 14.48 -14.38 -2.99
C ASN A 137 13.57 -13.64 -3.97
N GLU A 138 14.18 -13.04 -4.97
CA GLU A 138 13.49 -12.25 -6.00
C GLU A 138 12.48 -13.07 -6.82
N TYR A 139 12.74 -14.36 -7.03
CA TYR A 139 11.80 -15.23 -7.74
C TYR A 139 10.45 -15.34 -7.00
N THR A 140 10.48 -15.57 -5.69
CA THR A 140 9.29 -15.62 -4.83
C THR A 140 8.55 -14.28 -4.83
N LEU A 141 9.28 -13.16 -4.73
CA LEU A 141 8.72 -11.82 -4.81
C LEU A 141 7.96 -11.62 -6.13
N LYS A 142 8.64 -11.82 -7.26
CA LYS A 142 8.06 -11.66 -8.60
C LYS A 142 6.86 -12.59 -8.85
N LYS A 143 6.93 -13.84 -8.38
CA LYS A 143 5.83 -14.80 -8.47
C LYS A 143 4.60 -14.30 -7.72
N THR A 144 4.79 -13.77 -6.51
CA THR A 144 3.69 -13.24 -5.70
C THR A 144 3.08 -11.98 -6.32
N VAL A 145 3.91 -11.07 -6.84
CA VAL A 145 3.44 -9.89 -7.58
C VAL A 145 2.59 -10.28 -8.78
N LYS A 146 3.02 -11.28 -9.57
CA LYS A 146 2.23 -11.78 -10.70
C LYS A 146 0.88 -12.35 -10.27
N SER A 147 0.79 -12.99 -9.11
CA SER A 147 -0.50 -13.46 -8.54
C SER A 147 -1.43 -12.30 -8.18
N ILE A 148 -0.91 -11.26 -7.51
CA ILE A 148 -1.69 -10.05 -7.19
C ILE A 148 -2.13 -9.35 -8.49
N TYR A 149 -1.24 -9.25 -9.46
CA TYR A 149 -1.55 -8.61 -10.73
C TYR A 149 -2.64 -9.35 -11.50
N ARG A 150 -2.70 -10.69 -11.44
CA ARG A 150 -3.84 -11.45 -11.97
C ARG A 150 -5.15 -11.10 -11.28
N ALA A 151 -5.15 -10.97 -9.95
CA ALA A 151 -6.34 -10.53 -9.22
C ALA A 151 -6.79 -9.13 -9.65
N LEU A 152 -5.85 -8.19 -9.88
CA LEU A 152 -6.12 -6.85 -10.42
C LEU A 152 -6.78 -6.94 -11.81
N ARG A 153 -6.20 -7.71 -12.72
CA ARG A 153 -6.75 -7.88 -14.07
C ARG A 153 -8.12 -8.54 -14.08
N HIS A 154 -8.33 -9.58 -13.26
CA HIS A 154 -9.65 -10.21 -13.14
C HIS A 154 -10.69 -9.22 -12.62
N THR A 155 -10.31 -8.37 -11.68
CA THR A 155 -11.21 -7.31 -11.17
C THR A 155 -11.52 -6.27 -12.24
N GLU A 156 -10.53 -5.85 -13.04
CA GLU A 156 -10.77 -4.94 -14.17
C GLU A 156 -11.75 -5.55 -15.18
N ILE A 157 -11.56 -6.81 -15.54
CA ILE A 157 -12.45 -7.53 -16.48
C ILE A 157 -13.87 -7.60 -15.92
N TYR A 158 -14.02 -7.94 -14.63
CA TYR A 158 -15.31 -8.00 -13.97
C TYR A 158 -15.99 -6.63 -13.96
N ILE A 159 -15.30 -5.57 -13.53
CA ILE A 159 -15.87 -4.22 -13.48
C ILE A 159 -16.22 -3.70 -14.86
N ALA A 160 -15.39 -3.96 -15.88
CA ALA A 160 -15.71 -3.60 -17.26
C ALA A 160 -16.90 -4.37 -17.83
N SER A 161 -17.21 -5.58 -17.32
CA SER A 161 -18.42 -6.30 -17.71
C SER A 161 -19.69 -5.73 -17.06
N GLU A 162 -19.59 -5.23 -15.82
CA GLU A 162 -20.69 -4.58 -15.09
C GLU A 162 -20.93 -3.14 -15.57
N TYR A 163 -19.84 -2.44 -15.92
CA TYR A 163 -19.82 -1.04 -16.35
C TYR A 163 -18.98 -0.88 -17.62
N PRO A 164 -19.50 -1.24 -18.82
CA PRO A 164 -18.70 -1.28 -20.07
C PRO A 164 -18.01 0.04 -20.41
N PHE A 165 -18.56 1.17 -19.99
CA PHE A 165 -18.04 2.50 -20.27
C PHE A 165 -16.74 2.85 -19.51
N VAL A 166 -16.37 2.10 -18.45
CA VAL A 166 -15.09 2.31 -17.76
C VAL A 166 -13.90 1.76 -18.55
N GLY A 167 -14.13 0.77 -19.42
CA GLY A 167 -13.10 0.15 -20.25
C GLY A 167 -12.03 -0.59 -19.46
N LYS A 168 -10.99 -1.04 -20.16
CA LYS A 168 -9.81 -1.72 -19.60
C LYS A 168 -8.56 -0.95 -19.96
N ILE A 169 -7.64 -0.77 -19.01
CA ILE A 169 -6.39 -0.01 -19.19
C ILE A 169 -5.15 -0.76 -18.68
N LEU A 170 -5.31 -1.87 -17.94
CA LEU A 170 -4.19 -2.67 -17.48
C LEU A 170 -3.62 -3.51 -18.66
N PRO A 171 -2.29 -3.53 -18.85
CA PRO A 171 -1.65 -4.41 -19.82
C PRO A 171 -1.76 -5.88 -19.41
N GLU A 172 -1.39 -6.79 -20.32
CA GLU A 172 -1.44 -8.23 -20.04
C GLU A 172 -0.48 -8.66 -18.96
N GLU A 173 0.70 -8.06 -18.92
CA GLU A 173 1.75 -8.35 -17.95
C GLU A 173 2.22 -7.08 -17.26
N ILE A 174 2.72 -7.24 -16.03
CA ILE A 174 3.38 -6.19 -15.28
C ILE A 174 4.87 -6.24 -15.55
N GLU A 175 5.48 -5.08 -15.79
CA GLU A 175 6.93 -4.93 -15.96
C GLU A 175 7.64 -4.90 -14.61
N PHE A 176 8.86 -5.44 -14.52
CA PHE A 176 9.69 -5.42 -13.32
C PHE A 176 10.91 -4.55 -13.57
N VAL A 177 11.15 -3.59 -12.69
CA VAL A 177 12.29 -2.68 -12.77
C VAL A 177 12.79 -2.36 -11.36
N THR A 178 14.09 -2.27 -11.17
CA THR A 178 14.68 -1.82 -9.92
C THR A 178 14.77 -0.28 -9.86
N SER A 179 14.82 0.28 -8.65
CA SER A 179 15.01 1.71 -8.46
C SER A 179 16.34 2.20 -9.08
N GLN A 180 17.38 1.35 -9.09
CA GLN A 180 18.65 1.67 -9.74
C GLN A 180 18.53 1.68 -11.26
N GLU A 181 17.88 0.68 -11.87
CA GLU A 181 17.64 0.66 -13.32
C GLU A 181 16.82 1.89 -13.78
N LEU A 182 15.89 2.39 -12.95
CA LEU A 182 15.16 3.63 -13.24
C LEU A 182 16.07 4.86 -13.17
N GLU A 183 16.96 4.92 -12.19
CA GLU A 183 17.95 6.00 -12.10
C GLU A 183 18.85 6.01 -13.32
N ASP A 184 19.40 4.85 -13.70
CA ASP A 184 20.29 4.70 -14.85
C ASP A 184 19.58 5.06 -16.17
N LYS A 185 18.29 4.71 -16.31
CA LYS A 185 17.47 5.03 -17.48
C LYS A 185 17.10 6.51 -17.57
N TYR A 186 16.84 7.15 -16.43
CA TYR A 186 16.38 8.53 -16.35
C TYR A 186 17.19 9.34 -15.32
N PRO A 187 18.50 9.55 -15.55
CA PRO A 187 19.40 10.10 -14.53
C PRO A 187 19.08 11.55 -14.13
N ASN A 188 18.41 12.30 -15.00
CA ASN A 188 18.11 13.72 -14.79
C ASN A 188 16.68 13.95 -14.21
N LEU A 189 15.91 12.89 -14.01
CA LEU A 189 14.56 13.00 -13.47
C LEU A 189 14.57 12.71 -11.96
N SER A 190 13.70 13.37 -11.22
CA SER A 190 13.41 13.04 -9.82
C SER A 190 12.78 11.64 -9.70
N PRO A 191 12.80 11.01 -8.53
CA PRO A 191 12.16 9.70 -8.33
C PRO A 191 10.72 9.62 -8.82
N LYS A 192 9.89 10.60 -8.51
CA LYS A 192 8.47 10.63 -8.96
C LYS A 192 8.31 10.85 -10.46
N GLU A 193 9.19 11.65 -11.08
CA GLU A 193 9.22 11.78 -12.53
C GLU A 193 9.68 10.51 -13.24
N ARG A 194 10.61 9.74 -12.63
CA ARG A 194 11.03 8.40 -13.10
C ARG A 194 9.86 7.41 -13.08
N GLU A 195 9.13 7.37 -11.96
CA GLU A 195 7.91 6.55 -11.82
C GLU A 195 6.88 6.90 -12.90
N TYR A 196 6.60 8.19 -13.09
CA TYR A 196 5.68 8.65 -14.12
C TYR A 196 6.13 8.24 -15.52
N ALA A 197 7.39 8.47 -15.87
CA ALA A 197 7.93 8.16 -17.19
C ALA A 197 7.82 6.67 -17.52
N ILE A 198 8.21 5.78 -16.60
CA ILE A 198 8.14 4.33 -16.81
C ILE A 198 6.69 3.83 -16.82
N CYS A 199 5.82 4.34 -15.95
CA CYS A 199 4.41 3.97 -15.94
C CYS A 199 3.69 4.44 -17.20
N LYS A 200 4.02 5.61 -17.72
CA LYS A 200 3.47 6.12 -18.98
C LYS A 200 3.87 5.24 -20.17
N GLU A 201 5.09 4.69 -20.17
CA GLU A 201 5.61 3.76 -21.19
C GLU A 201 4.98 2.36 -21.02
N LYS A 202 5.09 1.76 -19.85
CA LYS A 202 4.79 0.33 -19.59
C LYS A 202 3.37 0.07 -19.08
N LYS A 203 2.65 1.09 -18.65
CA LYS A 203 1.28 1.07 -18.07
C LYS A 203 1.15 0.42 -16.70
N ALA A 204 1.86 -0.66 -16.39
CA ALA A 204 1.93 -1.29 -15.09
C ALA A 204 3.35 -1.76 -14.80
N VAL A 205 3.87 -1.40 -13.64
CA VAL A 205 5.26 -1.65 -13.23
C VAL A 205 5.30 -2.11 -11.78
N PHE A 206 6.13 -3.08 -11.49
CA PHE A 206 6.57 -3.36 -10.12
C PHE A 206 7.97 -2.78 -9.94
N LEU A 207 8.05 -1.69 -9.22
CA LEU A 207 9.28 -0.98 -8.91
C LEU A 207 9.91 -1.60 -7.67
N MET A 208 11.09 -2.24 -7.84
CA MET A 208 11.76 -3.03 -6.81
C MET A 208 12.90 -2.28 -6.12
N GLN A 209 13.30 -2.81 -4.94
CA GLN A 209 14.50 -2.43 -4.20
C GLN A 209 14.48 -0.97 -3.75
N ILE A 210 13.40 -0.59 -3.05
CA ILE A 210 13.19 0.74 -2.51
C ILE A 210 13.66 0.79 -1.04
N GLY A 211 14.32 1.88 -0.64
CA GLY A 211 14.78 2.15 0.73
C GLY A 211 16.29 2.24 0.88
N GLY A 212 17.04 1.54 0.02
CA GLY A 212 18.50 1.64 -0.05
C GLY A 212 18.97 2.91 -0.77
N THR A 213 20.27 3.21 -0.61
CA THR A 213 20.92 4.31 -1.32
C THR A 213 21.30 3.86 -2.73
N LEU A 214 20.98 4.66 -3.73
CA LEU A 214 21.32 4.45 -5.14
C LEU A 214 22.77 4.88 -5.44
N ASN A 215 23.24 4.60 -6.66
CA ASN A 215 24.59 4.95 -7.09
C ASN A 215 24.87 6.47 -7.07
N SER A 216 23.86 7.30 -7.21
CA SER A 216 23.95 8.76 -7.04
C SER A 216 24.25 9.22 -5.61
N GLY A 217 24.06 8.35 -4.61
CA GLY A 217 24.08 8.69 -3.19
C GLY A 217 22.73 9.06 -2.61
N GLU A 218 21.69 9.20 -3.45
CA GLU A 218 20.34 9.50 -3.03
C GLU A 218 19.49 8.21 -2.84
N LYS A 219 18.36 8.31 -2.18
CA LYS A 219 17.35 7.24 -2.14
C LYS A 219 16.29 7.48 -3.18
N HIS A 220 15.70 6.38 -3.70
CA HIS A 220 14.51 6.53 -4.55
C HIS A 220 13.33 7.03 -3.72
N ASP A 221 13.09 6.39 -2.57
CA ASP A 221 12.06 6.78 -1.60
C ASP A 221 12.44 6.29 -0.19
N GLY A 222 11.80 6.86 0.84
CA GLY A 222 11.91 6.40 2.23
C GLY A 222 11.19 5.08 2.44
N ARG A 223 11.75 4.23 3.35
CA ARG A 223 11.08 3.00 3.81
C ARG A 223 11.41 2.76 5.27
N ALA A 224 10.41 2.35 6.05
CA ALA A 224 10.65 1.90 7.41
C ALA A 224 11.64 0.73 7.42
N PRO A 225 12.56 0.70 8.41
CA PRO A 225 13.64 -0.29 8.42
C PRO A 225 13.23 -1.66 8.98
N ASP A 226 12.03 -1.79 9.53
CA ASP A 226 11.69 -2.84 10.47
C ASP A 226 10.57 -3.80 10.02
N TYR A 227 10.19 -3.79 8.74
CA TYR A 227 9.28 -4.80 8.21
C TYR A 227 9.65 -5.33 6.82
N ASP A 228 9.90 -4.52 5.79
CA ASP A 228 10.32 -5.00 4.48
C ASP A 228 11.85 -5.05 4.33
N ASP A 229 12.36 -6.14 3.75
CA ASP A 229 13.74 -6.20 3.27
C ASP A 229 13.87 -5.30 2.03
N TRP A 230 14.68 -4.24 2.14
CA TRP A 230 14.82 -3.25 1.08
C TRP A 230 15.39 -3.80 -0.23
N THR A 231 16.01 -4.99 -0.18
CA THR A 231 16.49 -5.69 -1.37
C THR A 231 15.45 -6.58 -2.02
N LEU A 232 14.32 -6.83 -1.32
CA LEU A 232 13.26 -7.78 -1.70
C LEU A 232 11.85 -7.17 -1.53
N ASN A 233 11.72 -5.88 -1.77
CA ASN A 233 10.45 -5.14 -1.70
C ASN A 233 10.14 -4.42 -3.02
N GLY A 234 9.00 -3.78 -3.07
CA GLY A 234 8.65 -2.87 -4.15
C GLY A 234 7.17 -2.47 -4.14
N ASP A 235 6.83 -1.61 -5.11
CA ASP A 235 5.51 -1.04 -5.26
C ASP A 235 4.89 -1.40 -6.61
N ILE A 236 3.60 -1.75 -6.61
CA ILE A 236 2.81 -1.88 -7.84
C ILE A 236 2.33 -0.49 -8.23
N LEU A 237 2.88 0.02 -9.29
CA LEU A 237 2.55 1.30 -9.90
C LEU A 237 1.80 1.09 -11.20
N VAL A 238 0.74 1.87 -11.43
CA VAL A 238 0.00 1.86 -12.70
C VAL A 238 -0.09 3.27 -13.27
N TYR A 239 -0.07 3.39 -14.60
CA TYR A 239 -0.39 4.65 -15.24
C TYR A 239 -1.88 4.96 -15.10
N TYR A 240 -2.21 6.09 -14.52
CA TYR A 240 -3.58 6.54 -14.34
C TYR A 240 -3.91 7.69 -15.29
N PRO A 241 -4.62 7.40 -16.41
CA PRO A 241 -4.81 8.41 -17.48
C PRO A 241 -5.74 9.55 -17.09
N ILE A 242 -6.63 9.37 -16.10
CA ILE A 242 -7.55 10.44 -15.66
C ILE A 242 -6.78 11.62 -15.09
N LEU A 243 -5.73 11.38 -14.33
CA LEU A 243 -4.90 12.42 -13.71
C LEU A 243 -3.54 12.57 -14.40
N ASP A 244 -3.22 11.74 -15.40
CA ASP A 244 -1.90 11.66 -16.05
C ASP A 244 -0.76 11.48 -15.04
N ILE A 245 -0.88 10.48 -14.14
CA ILE A 245 0.10 10.18 -13.08
C ILE A 245 0.49 8.71 -13.03
N ALA A 246 1.60 8.40 -12.36
CA ALA A 246 1.84 7.09 -11.78
C ALA A 246 1.05 6.97 -10.48
N LEU A 247 0.20 5.95 -10.36
CA LEU A 247 -0.62 5.68 -9.19
C LEU A 247 -0.13 4.40 -8.51
N GLU A 248 0.33 4.51 -7.27
CA GLU A 248 0.66 3.37 -6.43
C GLU A 248 -0.61 2.70 -5.91
N LEU A 249 -0.77 1.41 -6.23
CA LEU A 249 -1.89 0.59 -5.75
C LEU A 249 -1.51 -0.29 -4.55
N SER A 250 -0.23 -0.69 -4.46
CA SER A 250 0.24 -1.61 -3.42
C SER A 250 1.71 -1.41 -3.14
N SER A 251 2.08 -1.47 -1.86
CA SER A 251 3.46 -1.65 -1.40
C SER A 251 3.59 -3.02 -0.72
N MET A 252 4.65 -3.78 -1.02
CA MET A 252 4.85 -5.12 -0.52
C MET A 252 6.31 -5.55 -0.51
N GLY A 253 6.63 -6.58 0.27
CA GLY A 253 7.98 -7.15 0.28
C GLY A 253 8.06 -8.48 1.00
N ILE A 254 9.17 -9.19 0.76
CA ILE A 254 9.62 -10.23 1.67
C ILE A 254 10.09 -9.51 2.93
N ARG A 255 9.58 -9.98 4.07
CA ARG A 255 9.84 -9.30 5.34
C ARG A 255 11.29 -9.52 5.79
N VAL A 256 11.82 -8.55 6.53
CA VAL A 256 13.17 -8.67 7.12
C VAL A 256 13.34 -9.98 7.89
N ASP A 257 14.51 -10.58 7.76
CA ASP A 257 15.01 -11.57 8.70
C ASP A 257 15.86 -10.90 9.80
N GLU A 258 16.49 -11.69 10.63
CA GLU A 258 17.28 -11.22 11.76
C GLU A 258 18.47 -10.34 11.34
N GLU A 259 19.07 -10.65 10.17
CA GLU A 259 20.24 -9.93 9.63
C GLU A 259 19.80 -8.64 8.92
N ALA A 260 18.80 -8.72 8.06
CA ALA A 260 18.26 -7.55 7.37
C ALA A 260 17.71 -6.52 8.36
N MET A 261 17.01 -6.97 9.43
CA MET A 261 16.53 -6.10 10.50
C MET A 261 17.67 -5.33 11.16
N LYS A 262 18.71 -6.02 11.62
CA LYS A 262 19.87 -5.36 12.27
C LYS A 262 20.53 -4.35 11.35
N LYS A 263 20.77 -4.74 10.10
CA LYS A 263 21.40 -3.88 9.09
C LYS A 263 20.57 -2.63 8.81
N GLN A 264 19.27 -2.79 8.61
CA GLN A 264 18.39 -1.66 8.26
C GLN A 264 18.14 -0.72 9.43
N LEU A 265 18.02 -1.23 10.68
CA LEU A 265 17.96 -0.39 11.88
C LEU A 265 19.23 0.46 12.03
N ALA A 266 20.41 -0.12 11.82
CA ALA A 266 21.67 0.62 11.88
C ALA A 266 21.79 1.67 10.77
N LEU A 267 21.39 1.35 9.53
CA LEU A 267 21.40 2.29 8.41
C LEU A 267 20.41 3.46 8.60
N SER A 268 19.37 3.25 9.43
CA SER A 268 18.36 4.26 9.76
C SER A 268 18.61 4.98 11.08
N GLY A 269 19.67 4.61 11.82
CA GLY A 269 20.03 5.23 13.12
C GLY A 269 18.94 5.03 14.18
N CYS A 270 18.28 3.87 14.20
CA CYS A 270 17.20 3.56 15.15
C CYS A 270 17.36 2.17 15.78
N GLU A 271 18.59 1.81 16.13
CA GLU A 271 18.97 0.53 16.75
C GLU A 271 18.27 0.29 18.09
N GLU A 272 17.87 1.35 18.79
CA GLU A 272 17.12 1.26 20.05
C GLU A 272 15.80 0.50 19.91
N ARG A 273 15.20 0.49 18.71
CA ARG A 273 13.98 -0.28 18.43
C ARG A 273 14.16 -1.78 18.61
N ALA A 274 15.39 -2.29 18.53
CA ALA A 274 15.70 -3.71 18.76
C ALA A 274 15.25 -4.18 20.16
N SER A 275 15.07 -3.26 21.12
CA SER A 275 14.59 -3.54 22.46
C SER A 275 13.07 -3.70 22.59
N LEU A 276 12.29 -3.28 21.58
CA LEU A 276 10.83 -3.39 21.57
C LEU A 276 10.35 -4.83 21.45
N PRO A 277 9.17 -5.18 21.99
CA PRO A 277 8.69 -6.58 22.01
C PRO A 277 8.66 -7.28 20.66
N PHE A 278 8.13 -6.65 19.62
CA PHE A 278 8.10 -7.22 18.26
C PHE A 278 9.52 -7.50 17.75
N HIS A 279 10.42 -6.52 17.84
CA HIS A 279 11.79 -6.61 17.33
C HIS A 279 12.58 -7.69 18.06
N ARG A 280 12.43 -7.80 19.38
CA ARG A 280 13.07 -8.88 20.15
C ARG A 280 12.62 -10.26 19.70
N SER A 281 11.31 -10.47 19.52
CA SER A 281 10.79 -11.76 19.04
C SER A 281 11.30 -12.11 17.64
N LEU A 282 11.43 -11.11 16.75
CA LEU A 282 11.99 -11.33 15.42
C LEU A 282 13.47 -11.71 15.50
N LEU A 283 14.26 -10.92 16.24
CA LEU A 283 15.71 -11.11 16.39
C LEU A 283 16.06 -12.43 17.12
N ALA A 284 15.15 -12.94 17.92
CA ALA A 284 15.26 -14.26 18.57
C ALA A 284 14.86 -15.43 17.63
N GLY A 285 14.46 -15.16 16.38
CA GLY A 285 14.02 -16.20 15.44
C GLY A 285 12.67 -16.84 15.80
N GLU A 286 11.85 -16.17 16.58
CA GLU A 286 10.58 -16.69 17.05
C GLU A 286 9.41 -16.46 16.07
N LEU A 287 9.57 -15.60 15.08
CA LEU A 287 8.54 -15.27 14.10
C LEU A 287 8.77 -16.02 12.78
N PRO A 288 7.70 -16.39 12.06
CA PRO A 288 7.84 -17.04 10.76
C PRO A 288 8.49 -16.09 9.73
N TYR A 289 9.18 -16.63 8.73
CA TYR A 289 9.54 -15.88 7.54
C TYR A 289 8.31 -15.65 6.70
N THR A 290 8.14 -14.42 6.19
CA THR A 290 6.90 -14.03 5.52
C THR A 290 7.15 -13.11 4.34
N ILE A 291 6.16 -13.05 3.46
CA ILE A 291 5.96 -12.04 2.43
C ILE A 291 4.61 -11.38 2.67
N GLY A 292 4.53 -10.08 2.54
CA GLY A 292 3.28 -9.38 2.79
C GLY A 292 3.26 -7.98 2.20
N GLY A 293 2.10 -7.33 2.31
CA GLY A 293 1.91 -5.99 1.76
C GLY A 293 0.58 -5.39 2.17
N GLY A 294 0.36 -4.16 1.71
CA GLY A 294 -0.90 -3.45 1.76
C GLY A 294 -1.35 -3.06 0.35
N ILE A 295 -2.64 -3.19 0.09
CA ILE A 295 -3.25 -2.81 -1.18
C ILE A 295 -4.35 -1.78 -0.88
N GLY A 296 -4.20 -0.56 -1.39
CA GLY A 296 -5.11 0.55 -1.12
C GLY A 296 -6.51 0.30 -1.67
N GLN A 297 -7.52 0.14 -0.80
CA GLN A 297 -8.89 -0.15 -1.22
C GLN A 297 -9.51 1.02 -1.98
N SER A 298 -9.40 2.23 -1.44
CA SER A 298 -9.94 3.45 -2.06
C SER A 298 -9.20 3.81 -3.36
N ARG A 299 -7.86 3.68 -3.39
CA ARG A 299 -7.08 3.88 -4.63
C ARG A 299 -7.48 2.89 -5.73
N MET A 300 -7.75 1.64 -5.36
CA MET A 300 -8.28 0.62 -6.28
C MET A 300 -9.65 1.00 -6.84
N CYS A 301 -10.57 1.44 -5.97
CA CYS A 301 -11.89 1.92 -6.40
C CYS A 301 -11.76 3.13 -7.33
N MET A 302 -10.91 4.11 -6.97
CA MET A 302 -10.61 5.27 -7.79
C MET A 302 -10.11 4.86 -9.19
N PHE A 303 -9.13 3.94 -9.25
CA PHE A 303 -8.55 3.44 -10.49
C PHE A 303 -9.60 2.74 -11.37
N PHE A 304 -10.32 1.75 -10.84
CA PHE A 304 -11.27 0.97 -11.64
C PHE A 304 -12.52 1.74 -12.04
N LEU A 305 -12.96 2.69 -11.21
CA LEU A 305 -14.16 3.50 -11.49
C LEU A 305 -13.85 4.82 -12.20
N ARG A 306 -12.59 5.06 -12.58
CA ARG A 306 -12.12 6.26 -13.31
C ARG A 306 -12.45 7.57 -12.59
N LYS A 307 -12.18 7.64 -11.29
CA LYS A 307 -12.47 8.81 -10.46
C LYS A 307 -11.29 9.78 -10.39
N ALA A 308 -11.56 11.08 -10.44
CA ALA A 308 -10.51 12.10 -10.40
C ALA A 308 -10.09 12.48 -8.98
N HIS A 309 -10.86 12.13 -7.98
CA HIS A 309 -10.59 12.47 -6.59
C HIS A 309 -10.93 11.30 -5.66
N ILE A 310 -10.05 10.99 -4.70
CA ILE A 310 -10.23 9.87 -3.77
C ILE A 310 -11.51 10.03 -2.92
N GLY A 311 -11.92 11.26 -2.62
CA GLY A 311 -13.17 11.57 -1.95
C GLY A 311 -14.43 11.13 -2.69
N GLU A 312 -14.36 10.82 -3.98
CA GLU A 312 -15.48 10.23 -4.72
C GLU A 312 -15.74 8.76 -4.38
N VAL A 313 -14.78 8.10 -3.73
CA VAL A 313 -14.84 6.66 -3.40
C VAL A 313 -14.54 6.38 -1.92
N GLN A 314 -14.31 7.42 -1.13
CA GLN A 314 -13.96 7.29 0.27
C GLN A 314 -14.55 8.44 1.08
N SER A 315 -15.37 8.11 2.07
CA SER A 315 -15.79 9.09 3.07
C SER A 315 -14.62 9.40 4.01
N SER A 316 -14.25 10.68 4.08
CA SER A 316 -13.14 11.18 4.91
C SER A 316 -13.44 12.61 5.34
N PHE A 317 -12.48 13.25 6.00
CA PHE A 317 -12.58 14.67 6.31
C PHE A 317 -12.01 15.51 5.15
N TRP A 318 -12.81 16.43 4.67
CA TRP A 318 -12.44 17.46 3.69
C TRP A 318 -12.85 18.83 4.24
N SER A 319 -12.04 19.85 4.01
CA SER A 319 -12.39 21.21 4.44
C SER A 319 -13.56 21.77 3.63
N GLU A 320 -14.25 22.79 4.16
CA GLU A 320 -15.30 23.50 3.39
C GLU A 320 -14.78 24.04 2.05
N LYS A 321 -13.50 24.42 2.00
CA LYS A 321 -12.84 24.88 0.77
C LYS A 321 -12.70 23.75 -0.25
N ASP A 322 -12.39 22.54 0.21
CA ASP A 322 -12.25 21.36 -0.65
C ASP A 322 -13.62 20.93 -1.20
N HIS A 323 -14.65 20.91 -0.35
CA HIS A 323 -16.02 20.66 -0.76
C HIS A 323 -16.47 21.64 -1.84
N LYS A 324 -16.28 22.94 -1.60
CA LYS A 324 -16.66 23.99 -2.56
C LYS A 324 -15.91 23.83 -3.89
N PHE A 325 -14.61 23.56 -3.85
CA PHE A 325 -13.83 23.32 -5.07
C PHE A 325 -14.33 22.10 -5.85
N CYS A 326 -14.61 20.99 -5.18
CA CYS A 326 -15.15 19.79 -5.81
C CYS A 326 -16.53 20.04 -6.43
N GLU A 327 -17.41 20.75 -5.72
CA GLU A 327 -18.73 21.13 -6.22
C GLU A 327 -18.64 22.01 -7.48
N GLU A 328 -17.76 23.04 -7.47
CA GLU A 328 -17.52 23.90 -8.64
C GLU A 328 -16.96 23.12 -9.85
N LYS A 329 -16.30 21.98 -9.61
CA LYS A 329 -15.79 21.06 -10.65
C LYS A 329 -16.76 19.93 -11.00
N GLY A 330 -17.94 19.90 -10.39
CA GLY A 330 -18.95 18.86 -10.63
C GLY A 330 -18.56 17.49 -10.06
N ILE A 331 -17.71 17.47 -9.03
CA ILE A 331 -17.28 16.25 -8.31
C ILE A 331 -18.09 16.12 -7.03
N ASN A 332 -18.71 14.96 -6.85
CA ASN A 332 -19.39 14.61 -5.62
C ASN A 332 -18.47 13.79 -4.72
N ILE A 333 -17.98 14.40 -3.66
CA ILE A 333 -17.21 13.70 -2.61
C ILE A 333 -18.15 13.15 -1.54
N LEU A 334 -17.82 11.95 -0.99
CA LEU A 334 -18.62 11.20 -0.01
C LEU A 334 -18.52 11.80 1.39
#